data_e039c8dc8707282fa240a9a8ffce7b88
#
_entry.id   e039c8dc8707282fa240a9a8ffce7b88
#
_cell.length_a   1.000
_cell.length_b   1.000
_cell.length_c   1.000
_cell.angle_alpha   90.00
_cell.angle_beta   90.00
_cell.angle_gamma   90.00
#
_symmetry.space_group_name_H-M   'P 1'
#
loop_
_entity.id
_entity.type
_entity.pdbx_description
1 polymer ?
#
loop_
_entity_poly.entity_id
_entity_poly.type
_entity_poly.pdbx_seq_one_letter_code
_entity_poly.pdbx_strand_id
1 'polypeptide(L)'
;MKDTSTSQLAGKFLLEEIQARGLTQKELARRMGRPLNVINEIINGRKAITAETALQLEEVMPEIPARFWLNLETDFQLTKALVNKQTQKASSVREK
;
A
#
# COMPACT_ATOMS: atom_id res chain seq x y z
N MET A 1 18.47 -4.96 1.97
CA MET A 1 17.99 -4.88 1.93
C MET A 1 17.15 -4.89 2.19
N LYS A 2 16.85 -4.93 2.24
CA LYS A 2 16.31 -4.86 2.51
C LYS A 2 15.14 -4.84 2.89
N ASP A 3 14.47 -5.08 3.15
CA ASP A 3 13.46 -5.01 3.79
C ASP A 3 12.54 -4.01 3.36
N THR A 4 12.71 -3.40 2.40
CA THR A 4 11.80 -2.48 1.83
C THR A 4 10.58 -3.15 1.29
N SER A 5 10.63 -4.40 0.93
CA SER A 5 9.46 -5.08 0.41
C SER A 5 8.36 -5.15 1.47
N THR A 6 8.74 -5.31 2.73
CA THR A 6 7.77 -5.37 3.80
C THR A 6 7.08 -4.02 4.01
N SER A 7 7.87 -2.94 3.94
CA SER A 7 7.31 -1.62 4.20
C SER A 7 6.51 -1.08 3.02
N GLN A 8 6.49 -1.79 1.90
CA GLN A 8 5.75 -1.36 0.73
C GLN A 8 4.79 -2.43 0.24
N LEU A 9 4.32 -3.26 1.15
CA LEU A 9 3.56 -4.44 0.76
C LEU A 9 2.37 -4.12 -0.14
N ALA A 10 1.51 -3.19 0.27
CA ALA A 10 0.32 -2.88 -0.53
C ALA A 10 0.69 -2.22 -1.85
N GLY A 11 1.65 -1.31 -1.81
CA GLY A 11 2.06 -0.62 -3.02
C GLY A 11 2.74 -1.54 -4.01
N LYS A 12 3.56 -2.45 -3.49
CA LYS A 12 4.24 -3.39 -4.35
C LYS A 12 3.24 -4.32 -5.03
N PHE A 13 2.24 -4.79 -4.29
CA PHE A 13 1.21 -5.63 -4.87
C PHE A 13 0.46 -4.88 -5.96
N LEU A 14 0.12 -3.62 -5.71
CA LEU A 14 -0.57 -2.82 -6.72
C LEU A 14 0.27 -2.71 -7.99
N LEU A 15 1.55 -2.42 -7.83
CA LEU A 15 2.42 -2.28 -9.00
C LEU A 15 2.46 -3.58 -9.80
N GLU A 16 2.59 -4.70 -9.12
CA GLU A 16 2.65 -5.99 -9.80
C GLU A 16 1.36 -6.29 -10.54
N GLU A 17 0.22 -5.92 -9.94
CA GLU A 17 -1.06 -6.22 -10.58
C GLU A 17 -1.29 -5.38 -11.83
N ILE A 18 -0.95 -4.09 -11.78
CA ILE A 18 -1.14 -3.28 -12.98
C ILE A 18 -0.14 -3.69 -14.07
N GLN A 19 1.07 -4.07 -13.69
CA GLN A 19 2.03 -4.56 -14.68
C GLN A 19 1.54 -5.85 -15.34
N ALA A 20 0.96 -6.74 -14.55
CA ALA A 20 0.44 -7.99 -15.09
C ALA A 20 -0.69 -7.74 -16.08
N ARG A 21 -1.40 -6.63 -15.94
CA ARG A 21 -2.50 -6.28 -16.83
C ARG A 21 -2.09 -5.36 -17.96
N GLY A 22 -0.81 -5.03 -18.03
CA GLY A 22 -0.34 -4.10 -19.07
C GLY A 22 -0.75 -2.67 -18.86
N LEU A 23 -1.13 -2.31 -17.63
CA LEU A 23 -1.52 -0.94 -17.32
C LEU A 23 -0.31 -0.15 -16.82
N THR A 24 -0.23 1.11 -17.25
CA THR A 24 0.73 2.02 -16.68
C THR A 24 0.11 2.71 -15.48
N GLN A 25 0.96 3.33 -14.66
CA GLN A 25 0.46 4.12 -13.54
C GLN A 25 -0.42 5.27 -14.04
N LYS A 26 -0.04 5.86 -15.16
CA LYS A 26 -0.81 6.95 -15.74
C LYS A 26 -2.20 6.48 -16.16
N GLU A 27 -2.26 5.32 -16.78
CA GLU A 27 -3.55 4.78 -17.19
C GLU A 27 -4.42 4.43 -16.00
N LEU A 28 -3.82 3.86 -14.96
CA LEU A 28 -4.56 3.56 -13.76
C LEU A 28 -5.12 4.84 -13.13
N ALA A 29 -4.29 5.87 -13.06
CA ALA A 29 -4.73 7.15 -12.49
C ALA A 29 -5.93 7.69 -13.27
N ARG A 30 -5.85 7.62 -14.59
CA ARG A 30 -6.92 8.10 -15.42
C ARG A 30 -8.22 7.34 -15.15
N ARG A 31 -8.13 6.03 -15.08
CA ARG A 31 -9.32 5.21 -14.84
C ARG A 31 -9.92 5.43 -13.46
N MET A 32 -9.10 5.73 -12.50
CA MET A 32 -9.57 5.99 -11.15
C MET A 32 -10.01 7.43 -10.94
N GLY A 33 -9.71 8.30 -11.90
CA GLY A 33 -10.01 9.71 -11.73
C GLY A 33 -9.14 10.37 -10.67
N ARG A 34 -7.91 9.90 -10.52
CA ARG A 34 -6.99 10.42 -9.50
C ARG A 34 -5.72 10.95 -10.18
N PRO A 35 -5.05 11.91 -9.56
CA PRO A 35 -3.79 12.40 -10.10
C PRO A 35 -2.73 11.30 -10.12
N LEU A 36 -1.84 11.38 -11.09
CA LEU A 36 -0.77 10.38 -11.20
C LEU A 36 0.10 10.32 -9.95
N ASN A 37 0.37 11.48 -9.35
CA ASN A 37 1.23 11.47 -8.18
C ASN A 37 0.60 10.72 -7.01
N VAL A 38 -0.73 10.67 -6.93
CA VAL A 38 -1.39 9.90 -5.88
C VAL A 38 -1.09 8.41 -6.07
N ILE A 39 -1.20 7.92 -7.31
CA ILE A 39 -0.91 6.52 -7.59
C ILE A 39 0.54 6.22 -7.27
N ASN A 40 1.44 7.11 -7.66
CA ASN A 40 2.85 6.93 -7.39
C ASN A 40 3.13 6.86 -5.89
N GLU A 41 2.48 7.72 -5.11
CA GLU A 41 2.68 7.73 -3.66
C GLU A 41 2.16 6.45 -3.01
N ILE A 42 1.04 5.92 -3.52
CA ILE A 42 0.53 4.67 -2.98
C ILE A 42 1.51 3.54 -3.27
N ILE A 43 2.02 3.48 -4.49
CA ILE A 43 2.96 2.43 -4.88
C ILE A 43 4.22 2.50 -4.05
N ASN A 44 4.68 3.69 -3.72
CA ASN A 44 5.89 3.87 -2.93
C ASN A 44 5.67 3.80 -1.43
N GLY A 45 4.45 3.51 -1.00
CA GLY A 45 4.17 3.35 0.42
C GLY A 45 4.05 4.64 1.20
N ARG A 46 3.93 5.77 0.49
CA ARG A 46 3.83 7.07 1.15
C ARG A 46 2.41 7.51 1.41
N LYS A 47 1.45 6.87 0.75
CA LYS A 47 0.06 7.21 0.91
C LYS A 47 -0.73 5.93 1.11
N ALA A 48 -1.59 5.93 2.11
CA ALA A 48 -2.36 4.74 2.44
C ALA A 48 -3.46 4.50 1.42
N ILE A 49 -3.85 3.23 1.28
CA ILE A 49 -5.03 2.87 0.50
C ILE A 49 -6.23 3.02 1.41
N THR A 50 -7.01 4.05 1.18
CA THR A 50 -8.23 4.29 1.93
C THR A 50 -9.38 3.48 1.37
N ALA A 51 -10.51 3.48 2.08
CA ALA A 51 -11.69 2.77 1.59
C ALA A 51 -12.10 3.29 0.22
N GLU A 52 -12.06 4.60 0.02
CA GLU A 52 -12.43 5.17 -1.26
C GLU A 52 -11.50 4.69 -2.36
N THR A 53 -10.21 4.71 -2.10
CA THR A 53 -9.24 4.24 -3.09
C THR A 53 -9.44 2.76 -3.38
N ALA A 54 -9.72 1.96 -2.35
CA ALA A 54 -9.94 0.53 -2.53
C ALA A 54 -11.15 0.28 -3.43
N LEU A 55 -12.22 1.05 -3.26
CA LEU A 55 -13.39 0.90 -4.12
C LEU A 55 -13.07 1.28 -5.56
N GLN A 56 -12.26 2.31 -5.75
CA GLN A 56 -11.86 2.70 -7.10
C GLN A 56 -10.99 1.64 -7.75
N LEU A 57 -10.11 1.03 -6.96
CA LEU A 57 -9.28 -0.06 -7.47
C LEU A 57 -10.14 -1.26 -7.87
N GLU A 58 -11.17 -1.55 -7.08
CA GLU A 58 -12.05 -2.64 -7.41
C GLU A 58 -12.79 -2.39 -8.72
N GLU A 59 -13.14 -1.15 -9.00
CA GLU A 59 -13.79 -0.83 -10.25
C GLU A 59 -12.89 -1.10 -11.45
N VAL A 60 -11.60 -0.83 -11.30
CA VAL A 60 -10.66 -1.06 -12.39
C VAL A 60 -10.28 -2.53 -12.49
N MET A 61 -10.15 -3.20 -11.36
CA MET A 61 -9.73 -4.59 -11.27
C MET A 61 -10.74 -5.38 -10.44
N PRO A 62 -11.90 -5.70 -11.02
CA PRO A 62 -13.01 -6.27 -10.23
C PRO A 62 -12.70 -7.61 -9.59
N GLU A 63 -11.73 -8.34 -10.12
CA GLU A 63 -11.38 -9.63 -9.54
C GLU A 63 -10.66 -9.48 -8.20
N ILE A 64 -10.25 -8.26 -7.83
CA ILE A 64 -9.63 -8.00 -6.55
C ILE A 64 -10.56 -7.08 -5.77
N PRO A 65 -11.28 -7.59 -4.78
CA PRO A 65 -12.28 -6.77 -4.07
C PRO A 65 -11.63 -5.71 -3.21
N ALA A 66 -12.40 -4.67 -2.93
CA ALA A 66 -11.92 -3.56 -2.11
C ALA A 66 -11.41 -4.06 -0.76
N ARG A 67 -12.08 -5.04 -0.17
CA ARG A 67 -11.66 -5.57 1.12
C ARG A 67 -10.24 -6.13 1.07
N PHE A 68 -9.87 -6.76 -0.04
CA PHE A 68 -8.53 -7.30 -0.16
C PHE A 68 -7.49 -6.19 -0.12
N TRP A 69 -7.75 -5.10 -0.83
CA TRP A 69 -6.85 -3.95 -0.81
C TRP A 69 -6.71 -3.38 0.59
N LEU A 70 -7.83 -3.28 1.30
CA LEU A 70 -7.79 -2.74 2.66
C LEU A 70 -7.09 -3.68 3.62
N ASN A 71 -7.21 -4.99 3.41
CA ASN A 71 -6.48 -5.94 4.24
C ASN A 71 -4.98 -5.82 4.03
N LEU A 72 -4.56 -5.62 2.79
CA LEU A 72 -3.14 -5.40 2.52
C LEU A 72 -2.65 -4.14 3.22
N GLU A 73 -3.44 -3.08 3.16
CA GLU A 73 -3.05 -1.84 3.81
C GLU A 73 -2.96 -2.03 5.32
N THR A 74 -3.92 -2.75 5.89
CA THR A 74 -3.89 -3.02 7.32
C THR A 74 -2.64 -3.81 7.70
N ASP A 75 -2.31 -4.82 6.91
CA ASP A 75 -1.12 -5.62 7.17
C ASP A 75 0.14 -4.76 7.12
N PHE A 76 0.20 -3.86 6.15
CA PHE A 76 1.32 -2.96 6.01
C PHE A 76 1.43 -2.05 7.24
N GLN A 77 0.31 -1.48 7.67
CA GLN A 77 0.32 -0.59 8.83
C GLN A 77 0.65 -1.33 10.11
N LEU A 78 0.13 -2.55 10.25
CA LEU A 78 0.46 -3.37 11.43
C LEU A 78 1.94 -3.69 11.46
N THR A 79 2.52 -4.04 10.33
CA THR A 79 3.94 -4.35 10.27
C THR A 79 4.78 -3.14 10.68
N LYS A 80 4.43 -1.97 10.15
CA LYS A 80 5.13 -0.74 10.53
C LYS A 80 5.01 -0.47 12.03
N ALA A 81 3.81 -0.62 12.56
CA ALA A 81 3.57 -0.35 13.97
C ALA A 81 4.34 -1.32 14.85
N LEU A 82 4.38 -2.58 14.44
CA LEU A 82 5.11 -3.58 15.22
C LEU A 82 6.60 -3.30 15.24
N VAL A 83 7.16 -2.91 14.10
CA VAL A 83 8.58 -2.57 14.04
C VAL A 83 8.86 -1.38 14.93
N ASN A 84 8.03 -0.34 14.84
CA ASN A 84 8.21 0.84 15.68
C ASN A 84 8.07 0.50 17.16
N LYS A 85 7.09 -0.34 17.49
CA LYS A 85 6.87 -0.71 18.87
C LYS A 85 8.05 -1.47 19.43
N GLN A 86 8.63 -2.35 18.66
CA GLN A 86 9.79 -3.11 19.12
C GLN A 86 10.97 -2.18 19.38
N THR A 87 11.15 -1.22 18.50
CA THR A 87 12.22 -0.24 18.68
C THR A 87 12.00 0.59 19.92
N GLN A 88 10.77 1.04 20.12
CA GLN A 88 10.44 1.86 21.29
C GLN A 88 10.55 1.05 22.56
N LYS A 89 10.13 -0.20 22.50
CA LYS A 89 10.18 -1.06 23.66
C LYS A 89 11.62 -1.27 24.12
N ALA A 90 12.52 -1.45 23.19
CA ALA A 90 13.93 -1.63 23.51
C ALA A 90 14.46 -0.37 24.18
N SER A 91 14.07 0.80 23.69
CA SER A 91 14.49 2.04 24.28
C SER A 91 13.92 2.21 25.69
N SER A 92 12.65 1.85 25.85
CA SER A 92 11.97 1.97 27.13
C SER A 92 12.65 1.10 28.18
N VAL A 93 13.03 -0.10 27.78
CA VAL A 93 13.68 -1.00 28.72
C VAL A 93 14.95 -0.37 29.27
N ARG A 94 15.70 0.29 28.40
CA ARG A 94 16.91 0.92 28.85
C ARG A 94 16.67 2.04 29.85
N GLU A 95 15.54 2.68 29.73
CA GLU A 95 15.24 3.77 30.65
C GLU A 95 14.91 3.30 32.03
N LYS A 96 14.57 2.06 32.17
CA LYS A 96 14.33 1.53 33.50
C LYS A 96 15.63 1.31 34.21
#